data_cf0ca23a7c050e367990c298f1775fa4
#
_entry.id   cf0ca23a7c050e367990c298f1775fa4
#
_cell.length_a   1.000
_cell.length_b   1.000
_cell.length_c   1.000
_cell.angle_alpha   90.00
_cell.angle_beta   90.00
_cell.angle_gamma   90.00
#
_symmetry.space_group_name_H-M   'P 1'
#
loop_
_entity.id
_entity.type
_entity.pdbx_description
1 polymer ?
#
loop_
_entity_poly.entity_id
_entity_poly.type
_entity_poly.pdbx_seq_one_letter_code
_entity_poly.pdbx_strand_id
1 'polypeptide(L)'
;MKYKELLKLVDNLDEKGEETGDNKRVLMIDAYNLFFRNFSVINMVNPEGAHIGGLGGFFRSLGSLIRKIEPTHVYVVFDGPGSSNARKNLLPEYKSGRDLQRITNWDAFDNVEDEYDSKVDQMVRIVQYLKTLPVKTITLPKVEADDVIAYLADVIPQQPEDKVFIVSSDKDFLQLINKNVIVYRPMEKNFYTEETVFEKFKMDPENLIIYKTLLGDNSDKIKGVKGLGEKGLLKRFPELSKGKVTLDDIYDICEDRFNKHQELKSKGSKEKFPIVYARVIQHIDGLRTNYKVMDLANPMLDDNDKKYLDRCVKTNEYEYLPEKFVSYYNEDKLGGMIRNVEFWVKDVFEKLKL
;
A
#
# COMPACT_ATOMS: atom_id res chain seq x y z
N MET A 1 -20.39 5.72 -5.98
CA MET A 1 -20.36 7.14 -5.52
C MET A 1 -19.64 7.99 -6.54
N LYS A 2 -20.24 9.07 -7.03
CA LYS A 2 -19.61 9.93 -8.04
C LYS A 2 -18.51 10.75 -7.37
N TYR A 3 -17.37 10.94 -8.05
CA TYR A 3 -16.19 11.70 -7.61
C TYR A 3 -16.51 13.03 -6.87
N LYS A 4 -17.56 13.74 -7.30
CA LYS A 4 -18.06 14.95 -6.65
C LYS A 4 -18.68 14.75 -5.26
N GLU A 5 -19.21 13.57 -4.98
CA GLU A 5 -19.80 13.25 -3.66
C GLU A 5 -18.71 12.89 -2.66
N LEU A 6 -17.62 12.28 -3.15
CA LEU A 6 -16.44 11.98 -2.34
C LEU A 6 -15.64 13.25 -2.00
N LEU A 7 -15.53 14.20 -2.95
CA LEU A 7 -14.97 15.52 -2.65
C LEU A 7 -15.80 16.24 -1.59
N LYS A 8 -17.13 16.15 -1.65
CA LYS A 8 -18.00 16.68 -0.59
C LYS A 8 -17.83 15.98 0.75
N LEU A 9 -17.51 14.70 0.78
CA LEU A 9 -17.15 14.01 2.03
C LEU A 9 -15.80 14.50 2.58
N VAL A 10 -14.84 14.78 1.71
CA VAL A 10 -13.56 15.40 2.08
C VAL A 10 -13.79 16.87 2.49
N ASP A 11 -14.61 17.63 1.75
CA ASP A 11 -14.97 19.01 2.05
C ASP A 11 -15.86 19.14 3.30
N ASN A 12 -16.79 18.20 3.54
CA ASN A 12 -17.62 18.16 4.77
C ASN A 12 -16.83 17.80 6.04
N LEU A 13 -15.62 17.27 5.92
CA LEU A 13 -14.68 17.14 7.04
C LEU A 13 -14.10 18.51 7.43
N ASP A 14 -14.06 19.46 6.47
CA ASP A 14 -13.56 20.81 6.68
C ASP A 14 -14.63 21.79 7.21
N GLU A 15 -15.96 21.51 7.03
CA GLU A 15 -17.05 22.41 7.45
C GLU A 15 -17.53 22.23 8.92
N LYS A 16 -16.97 21.30 9.69
CA LYS A 16 -17.34 21.03 11.09
C LYS A 16 -16.19 21.15 12.09
N GLY A 17 -15.45 22.22 12.05
CA GLY A 17 -14.44 22.47 13.05
C GLY A 17 -13.98 23.90 12.98
N GLU A 18 -14.44 24.73 13.91
CA GLU A 18 -13.67 25.89 14.33
C GLU A 18 -12.26 25.42 14.67
N GLU A 19 -11.26 26.14 14.17
CA GLU A 19 -9.83 25.91 14.39
C GLU A 19 -9.50 25.82 15.88
N THR A 20 -9.56 24.65 16.45
CA THR A 20 -9.02 24.36 17.78
C THR A 20 -8.38 22.97 17.77
N GLY A 21 -7.19 22.88 17.25
CA GLY A 21 -6.39 21.66 17.34
C GLY A 21 -5.56 21.42 16.10
N ASP A 22 -4.34 21.02 16.33
CA ASP A 22 -3.31 20.73 15.33
C ASP A 22 -3.58 19.37 14.65
N ASN A 23 -4.76 19.24 14.00
CA ASN A 23 -5.19 17.99 13.36
C ASN A 23 -4.19 17.58 12.29
N LYS A 24 -3.75 16.32 12.36
CA LYS A 24 -2.80 15.76 11.40
C LYS A 24 -3.52 15.21 10.19
N ARG A 25 -3.07 15.65 9.02
CA ARG A 25 -3.47 15.12 7.72
C ARG A 25 -2.23 14.60 7.04
N VAL A 26 -1.99 13.31 7.15
CA VAL A 26 -0.72 12.69 6.77
C VAL A 26 -0.85 11.96 5.45
N LEU A 27 0.06 12.25 4.52
CA LEU A 27 0.18 11.55 3.26
C LEU A 27 1.34 10.56 3.34
N MET A 28 1.06 9.26 3.15
CA MET A 28 2.05 8.20 3.10
C MET A 28 2.17 7.67 1.68
N ILE A 29 3.39 7.67 1.16
CA ILE A 29 3.71 7.23 -0.20
C ILE A 29 4.55 5.95 -0.11
N ASP A 30 4.05 4.87 -0.70
CA ASP A 30 4.85 3.73 -1.10
C ASP A 30 5.74 4.16 -2.29
N ALA A 31 7.03 4.36 -2.02
CA ALA A 31 7.94 5.00 -2.96
C ALA A 31 8.17 4.14 -4.21
N TYR A 32 8.39 2.83 -4.04
CA TYR A 32 8.60 1.93 -5.17
C TYR A 32 7.35 1.81 -6.04
N ASN A 33 6.18 1.70 -5.43
CA ASN A 33 4.92 1.64 -6.16
C ASN A 33 4.69 2.90 -7.00
N LEU A 34 4.94 4.08 -6.42
CA LEU A 34 4.81 5.35 -7.14
C LEU A 34 5.86 5.47 -8.26
N PHE A 35 7.11 5.09 -8.00
CA PHE A 35 8.21 5.16 -8.96
C PHE A 35 7.95 4.23 -10.14
N PHE A 36 7.79 2.93 -9.92
CA PHE A 36 7.65 1.95 -11.00
C PHE A 36 6.44 2.21 -11.89
N ARG A 37 5.36 2.70 -11.29
CA ARG A 37 4.18 3.11 -12.05
C ARG A 37 4.48 4.24 -13.05
N ASN A 38 5.27 5.25 -12.64
CA ASN A 38 5.64 6.34 -13.54
C ASN A 38 6.71 5.90 -14.54
N PHE A 39 7.71 5.16 -14.10
CA PHE A 39 8.78 4.65 -14.92
C PHE A 39 8.27 3.79 -16.09
N SER A 40 7.28 2.93 -15.83
CA SER A 40 6.74 2.00 -16.84
C SER A 40 5.84 2.64 -17.90
N VAL A 41 5.39 3.90 -17.71
CA VAL A 41 4.39 4.53 -18.59
C VAL A 41 4.86 5.84 -19.20
N ILE A 42 5.88 6.48 -18.63
CA ILE A 42 6.35 7.78 -19.10
C ILE A 42 7.65 7.59 -19.89
N ASN A 43 7.56 7.66 -21.21
CA ASN A 43 8.68 7.42 -22.13
C ASN A 43 9.43 8.71 -22.48
N MET A 44 9.62 9.59 -21.50
CA MET A 44 10.36 10.83 -21.72
C MET A 44 11.85 10.63 -21.52
N VAL A 45 12.61 11.19 -22.44
CA VAL A 45 14.08 11.30 -22.37
C VAL A 45 14.48 12.75 -22.24
N ASN A 46 15.60 13.01 -21.58
CA ASN A 46 16.20 14.33 -21.55
C ASN A 46 16.98 14.61 -22.86
N PRO A 47 17.47 15.83 -23.09
CA PRO A 47 18.26 16.16 -24.30
C PRO A 47 19.53 15.31 -24.52
N GLU A 48 19.99 14.58 -23.51
CA GLU A 48 21.14 13.68 -23.57
C GLU A 48 20.73 12.24 -23.90
N GLY A 49 19.43 11.98 -24.08
CA GLY A 49 18.90 10.66 -24.39
C GLY A 49 18.64 9.78 -23.16
N ALA A 50 18.91 10.27 -21.94
CA ALA A 50 18.62 9.51 -20.72
C ALA A 50 17.12 9.50 -20.40
N HIS A 51 16.58 8.34 -20.08
CA HIS A 51 15.19 8.19 -19.65
C HIS A 51 14.98 8.89 -18.29
N ILE A 52 13.96 9.73 -18.20
CA ILE A 52 13.62 10.55 -17.00
C ILE A 52 12.19 10.34 -16.52
N GLY A 53 11.47 9.41 -17.10
CA GLY A 53 10.04 9.20 -16.86
C GLY A 53 9.72 8.83 -15.41
N GLY A 54 10.56 8.01 -14.78
CA GLY A 54 10.43 7.63 -13.37
C GLY A 54 10.65 8.82 -12.44
N LEU A 55 11.78 9.52 -12.60
CA LEU A 55 12.18 10.66 -11.76
C LEU A 55 11.19 11.82 -11.87
N GLY A 56 10.98 12.33 -13.07
CA GLY A 56 10.08 13.47 -13.27
C GLY A 56 8.62 13.14 -13.00
N GLY A 57 8.20 11.92 -13.37
CA GLY A 57 6.86 11.40 -13.10
C GLY A 57 6.58 11.23 -11.61
N PHE A 58 7.57 10.79 -10.83
CA PHE A 58 7.47 10.68 -9.38
C PHE A 58 7.10 12.02 -8.74
N PHE A 59 7.90 13.08 -8.99
CA PHE A 59 7.64 14.40 -8.40
C PHE A 59 6.35 15.04 -8.93
N ARG A 60 6.04 14.89 -10.21
CA ARG A 60 4.76 15.36 -10.75
C ARG A 60 3.57 14.67 -10.07
N SER A 61 3.67 13.37 -9.84
CA SER A 61 2.63 12.60 -9.15
C SER A 61 2.54 12.98 -7.68
N LEU A 62 3.68 13.11 -6.98
CA LEU A 62 3.75 13.56 -5.59
C LEU A 62 3.10 14.94 -5.42
N GLY A 63 3.46 15.92 -6.25
CA GLY A 63 2.87 17.26 -6.20
C GLY A 63 1.36 17.26 -6.49
N SER A 64 0.90 16.42 -7.42
CA SER A 64 -0.53 16.24 -7.67
C SER A 64 -1.29 15.66 -6.47
N LEU A 65 -0.67 14.71 -5.76
CA LEU A 65 -1.23 14.10 -4.56
C LEU A 65 -1.28 15.08 -3.40
N ILE A 66 -0.23 15.88 -3.22
CA ILE A 66 -0.19 16.92 -2.17
C ILE A 66 -1.30 17.95 -2.41
N ARG A 67 -1.46 18.45 -3.64
CA ARG A 67 -2.54 19.39 -3.96
C ARG A 67 -3.94 18.79 -3.82
N LYS A 68 -4.07 17.47 -4.03
CA LYS A 68 -5.36 16.78 -3.97
C LYS A 68 -5.78 16.45 -2.53
N ILE A 69 -4.81 16.11 -1.69
CA ILE A 69 -5.03 15.63 -0.32
C ILE A 69 -4.85 16.78 0.68
N GLU A 70 -4.08 17.81 0.33
CA GLU A 70 -3.72 18.93 1.20
C GLU A 70 -3.19 18.47 2.56
N PRO A 71 -2.14 17.61 2.57
CA PRO A 71 -1.62 17.05 3.81
C PRO A 71 -0.87 18.10 4.61
N THR A 72 -0.85 17.92 5.94
CA THR A 72 0.05 18.65 6.83
C THR A 72 1.46 18.06 6.81
N HIS A 73 1.58 16.74 6.67
CA HIS A 73 2.86 16.00 6.67
C HIS A 73 2.89 14.97 5.54
N VAL A 74 4.08 14.76 4.99
CA VAL A 74 4.32 13.78 3.92
C VAL A 74 5.41 12.80 4.33
N TYR A 75 5.11 11.51 4.23
CA TYR A 75 6.06 10.42 4.43
C TYR A 75 6.26 9.67 3.11
N VAL A 76 7.51 9.48 2.72
CA VAL A 76 7.90 8.69 1.55
C VAL A 76 8.68 7.48 2.07
N VAL A 77 8.12 6.30 1.92
CA VAL A 77 8.65 5.07 2.52
C VAL A 77 9.20 4.17 1.43
N PHE A 78 10.43 3.72 1.63
CA PHE A 78 11.15 2.81 0.72
C PHE A 78 11.34 1.45 1.38
N ASP A 79 11.27 0.38 0.59
CA ASP A 79 11.74 -0.93 1.02
C ASP A 79 13.22 -0.88 1.41
N GLY A 80 13.56 -1.52 2.51
CA GLY A 80 14.95 -1.64 2.92
C GLY A 80 15.68 -2.78 2.20
N PRO A 81 17.02 -2.77 2.19
CA PRO A 81 17.81 -3.89 1.68
C PRO A 81 17.45 -5.20 2.39
N GLY A 82 17.13 -6.26 1.63
CA GLY A 82 16.72 -7.55 2.18
C GLY A 82 15.35 -7.58 2.85
N SER A 83 14.48 -6.64 2.52
CA SER A 83 13.15 -6.43 3.13
C SER A 83 12.27 -7.68 3.12
N SER A 84 12.27 -8.45 2.03
CA SER A 84 11.44 -9.67 1.91
C SER A 84 11.94 -10.88 2.70
N ASN A 85 13.10 -10.81 3.36
CA ASN A 85 13.71 -11.96 4.02
C ASN A 85 12.85 -12.51 5.17
N ALA A 86 12.22 -11.65 5.96
CA ALA A 86 11.35 -12.08 7.06
C ALA A 86 10.18 -12.94 6.54
N ARG A 87 9.52 -12.52 5.46
CA ARG A 87 8.43 -13.27 4.83
C ARG A 87 8.93 -14.51 4.11
N LYS A 88 10.09 -14.48 3.43
CA LYS A 88 10.70 -15.65 2.79
C LYS A 88 11.11 -16.73 3.79
N ASN A 89 11.48 -16.37 5.01
CA ASN A 89 11.76 -17.33 6.08
C ASN A 89 10.49 -18.10 6.51
N LEU A 90 9.32 -17.48 6.41
CA LEU A 90 8.04 -18.13 6.71
C LEU A 90 7.47 -18.87 5.50
N LEU A 91 7.62 -18.30 4.33
CA LEU A 91 7.11 -18.82 3.05
C LEU A 91 8.19 -18.65 1.98
N PRO A 92 9.03 -19.68 1.72
CA PRO A 92 10.17 -19.58 0.80
C PRO A 92 9.79 -19.16 -0.63
N GLU A 93 8.57 -19.49 -1.08
CA GLU A 93 8.07 -19.08 -2.40
C GLU A 93 7.62 -17.62 -2.45
N TYR A 94 7.53 -16.90 -1.33
CA TYR A 94 7.09 -15.52 -1.28
C TYR A 94 7.88 -14.61 -2.24
N LYS A 95 7.15 -13.93 -3.13
CA LYS A 95 7.71 -13.07 -4.18
C LYS A 95 8.75 -13.77 -5.10
N SER A 96 8.78 -15.12 -5.12
CA SER A 96 9.71 -15.86 -5.97
C SER A 96 9.45 -15.57 -7.45
N GLY A 97 10.53 -15.45 -8.23
CA GLY A 97 10.45 -15.11 -9.66
C GLY A 97 10.24 -13.62 -9.96
N ARG A 98 10.17 -12.74 -8.95
CA ARG A 98 10.27 -11.29 -9.17
C ARG A 98 11.69 -10.88 -9.56
N ASP A 99 12.68 -11.67 -9.18
CA ASP A 99 14.10 -11.49 -9.55
C ASP A 99 14.39 -11.81 -11.04
N LEU A 100 13.42 -12.38 -11.76
CA LEU A 100 13.51 -12.54 -13.20
C LEU A 100 13.46 -11.16 -13.84
N GLN A 101 14.65 -10.65 -14.15
CA GLN A 101 14.82 -9.38 -14.81
C GLN A 101 14.09 -9.41 -16.14
N ARG A 102 13.11 -8.55 -16.28
CA ARG A 102 12.36 -8.36 -17.54
C ARG A 102 12.17 -6.87 -17.79
N ILE A 103 12.19 -6.48 -19.04
CA ILE A 103 11.87 -5.12 -19.44
C ILE A 103 10.42 -4.81 -19.03
N THR A 104 10.22 -3.70 -18.36
CA THR A 104 8.90 -3.19 -17.95
C THR A 104 8.45 -2.01 -18.78
N ASN A 105 9.39 -1.32 -19.44
CA ASN A 105 9.14 -0.21 -20.34
C ASN A 105 9.80 -0.50 -21.72
N TRP A 106 9.09 -1.27 -22.56
CA TRP A 106 9.54 -1.68 -23.89
C TRP A 106 9.66 -0.53 -24.90
N ASP A 107 9.03 0.60 -24.64
CA ASP A 107 9.10 1.77 -25.53
C ASP A 107 10.37 2.59 -25.30
N ALA A 108 11.03 2.39 -24.14
CA ALA A 108 12.20 3.16 -23.73
C ALA A 108 13.50 2.34 -23.69
N PHE A 109 13.41 1.00 -23.59
CA PHE A 109 14.58 0.14 -23.38
C PHE A 109 14.53 -1.11 -24.26
N ASP A 110 15.67 -1.44 -24.88
CA ASP A 110 15.85 -2.63 -25.71
C ASP A 110 16.42 -3.82 -24.93
N ASN A 111 17.05 -3.58 -23.78
CA ASN A 111 17.62 -4.62 -22.92
C ASN A 111 17.35 -4.36 -21.43
N VAL A 112 17.51 -5.43 -20.64
CA VAL A 112 17.20 -5.44 -19.21
C VAL A 112 18.22 -4.67 -18.39
N GLU A 113 19.49 -4.69 -18.81
CA GLU A 113 20.60 -4.10 -18.07
C GLU A 113 20.49 -2.57 -18.07
N ASP A 114 20.29 -1.96 -19.24
CA ASP A 114 20.09 -0.52 -19.37
C ASP A 114 18.85 -0.03 -18.62
N GLU A 115 17.76 -0.81 -18.66
CA GLU A 115 16.56 -0.49 -17.88
C GLU A 115 16.83 -0.55 -16.38
N TYR A 116 17.57 -1.56 -15.92
CA TYR A 116 17.92 -1.73 -14.51
C TYR A 116 18.80 -0.55 -14.04
N ASP A 117 19.84 -0.21 -14.77
CA ASP A 117 20.74 0.89 -14.44
C ASP A 117 19.97 2.22 -14.38
N SER A 118 19.12 2.47 -15.36
CA SER A 118 18.26 3.66 -15.39
C SER A 118 17.29 3.71 -14.17
N LYS A 119 16.75 2.57 -13.74
CA LYS A 119 15.91 2.51 -12.53
C LYS A 119 16.71 2.88 -11.27
N VAL A 120 17.92 2.33 -11.13
CA VAL A 120 18.80 2.59 -9.99
C VAL A 120 19.19 4.07 -9.94
N ASP A 121 19.67 4.62 -11.06
CA ASP A 121 20.11 6.02 -11.15
C ASP A 121 18.98 6.98 -10.80
N GLN A 122 17.79 6.78 -11.39
CA GLN A 122 16.63 7.63 -11.10
C GLN A 122 16.18 7.50 -9.64
N MET A 123 16.27 6.31 -9.04
CA MET A 123 15.90 6.08 -7.65
C MET A 123 16.85 6.78 -6.68
N VAL A 124 18.16 6.66 -6.93
CA VAL A 124 19.19 7.39 -6.16
C VAL A 124 18.93 8.90 -6.26
N ARG A 125 18.63 9.37 -7.46
CA ARG A 125 18.37 10.79 -7.70
C ARG A 125 17.11 11.27 -7.00
N ILE A 126 16.03 10.48 -6.98
CA ILE A 126 14.80 10.77 -6.21
C ILE A 126 15.12 11.01 -4.74
N VAL A 127 15.93 10.15 -4.11
CA VAL A 127 16.33 10.32 -2.70
C VAL A 127 17.08 11.64 -2.47
N GLN A 128 17.94 12.05 -3.42
CA GLN A 128 18.64 13.33 -3.33
C GLN A 128 17.68 14.53 -3.38
N TYR A 129 16.69 14.49 -4.29
CA TYR A 129 15.65 15.52 -4.36
C TYR A 129 14.78 15.55 -3.10
N LEU A 130 14.36 14.39 -2.58
CA LEU A 130 13.54 14.32 -1.37
C LEU A 130 14.22 14.97 -0.16
N LYS A 131 15.57 14.89 -0.06
CA LYS A 131 16.34 15.57 0.98
C LYS A 131 16.31 17.10 0.90
N THR A 132 15.82 17.67 -0.19
CA THR A 132 15.65 19.12 -0.35
C THR A 132 14.23 19.60 -0.03
N LEU A 133 13.34 18.67 0.28
CA LEU A 133 11.91 18.92 0.48
C LEU A 133 11.49 18.65 1.92
N PRO A 134 10.45 19.34 2.43
CA PRO A 134 9.93 19.13 3.77
C PRO A 134 9.09 17.85 3.85
N VAL A 135 9.70 16.71 3.51
CA VAL A 135 9.09 15.39 3.53
C VAL A 135 9.95 14.40 4.31
N LYS A 136 9.32 13.52 5.05
CA LYS A 136 10.02 12.46 5.78
C LYS A 136 10.28 11.27 4.86
N THR A 137 11.56 10.96 4.66
CA THR A 137 11.98 9.79 3.86
C THR A 137 12.43 8.70 4.82
N ILE A 138 11.79 7.53 4.75
CA ILE A 138 12.04 6.41 5.67
C ILE A 138 12.41 5.17 4.87
N THR A 139 13.46 4.49 5.35
CA THR A 139 13.84 3.14 4.93
C THR A 139 14.44 2.41 6.13
N LEU A 140 14.09 1.14 6.30
CA LEU A 140 14.63 0.28 7.35
C LEU A 140 15.23 -0.98 6.74
N PRO A 141 16.49 -1.34 7.06
CA PRO A 141 17.10 -2.57 6.58
C PRO A 141 16.26 -3.80 6.98
N LYS A 142 16.05 -4.71 6.05
CA LYS A 142 15.30 -5.96 6.22
C LYS A 142 13.79 -5.80 6.49
N VAL A 143 13.25 -4.61 6.32
CA VAL A 143 11.82 -4.29 6.52
C VAL A 143 11.20 -3.83 5.21
N GLU A 144 10.03 -4.34 4.88
CA GLU A 144 9.25 -3.89 3.72
C GLU A 144 8.57 -2.54 4.03
N ALA A 145 8.42 -1.70 3.01
CA ALA A 145 7.72 -0.43 3.13
C ALA A 145 6.29 -0.61 3.68
N ASP A 146 5.66 -1.72 3.33
CA ASP A 146 4.30 -2.06 3.77
C ASP A 146 4.20 -2.15 5.29
N ASP A 147 5.18 -2.77 5.95
CA ASP A 147 5.24 -2.90 7.41
C ASP A 147 5.47 -1.54 8.09
N VAL A 148 6.33 -0.70 7.51
CA VAL A 148 6.58 0.65 8.01
C VAL A 148 5.33 1.52 7.89
N ILE A 149 4.70 1.51 6.70
CA ILE A 149 3.46 2.27 6.44
C ILE A 149 2.34 1.80 7.37
N ALA A 150 2.18 0.49 7.54
CA ALA A 150 1.17 -0.07 8.43
C ALA A 150 1.35 0.38 9.87
N TYR A 151 2.57 0.30 10.40
CA TYR A 151 2.88 0.75 11.75
C TYR A 151 2.63 2.25 11.93
N LEU A 152 3.11 3.07 11.00
CA LEU A 152 2.93 4.52 11.07
C LEU A 152 1.44 4.92 10.93
N ALA A 153 0.68 4.21 10.11
CA ALA A 153 -0.75 4.46 9.96
C ALA A 153 -1.55 4.18 11.24
N ASP A 154 -1.05 3.27 12.09
CA ASP A 154 -1.65 2.97 13.39
C ASP A 154 -1.23 3.98 14.46
N VAL A 155 0.05 4.36 14.53
CA VAL A 155 0.57 5.16 15.65
C VAL A 155 0.44 6.68 15.46
N ILE A 156 0.32 7.17 14.23
CA ILE A 156 0.24 8.62 13.95
C ILE A 156 -1.10 9.23 14.36
N PRO A 157 -2.26 8.64 14.05
CA PRO A 157 -3.54 9.20 14.48
C PRO A 157 -3.68 9.11 16.00
N GLN A 158 -3.69 10.26 16.67
CA GLN A 158 -3.86 10.34 18.13
C GLN A 158 -5.21 10.96 18.51
N GLN A 159 -5.88 11.61 17.55
CA GLN A 159 -7.18 12.23 17.69
C GLN A 159 -8.16 11.70 16.64
N PRO A 160 -9.46 11.73 16.89
CA PRO A 160 -10.47 11.24 15.94
C PRO A 160 -10.43 11.95 14.57
N GLU A 161 -10.01 13.21 14.56
CA GLU A 161 -9.92 14.08 13.38
C GLU A 161 -8.65 13.84 12.56
N ASP A 162 -7.63 13.20 13.15
CA ASP A 162 -6.41 12.87 12.42
C ASP A 162 -6.72 11.91 11.26
N LYS A 163 -6.13 12.17 10.10
CA LYS A 163 -6.31 11.33 8.90
C LYS A 163 -4.98 10.94 8.29
N VAL A 164 -4.88 9.68 7.94
CA VAL A 164 -3.76 9.10 7.20
C VAL A 164 -4.23 8.65 5.83
N PHE A 165 -3.59 9.16 4.79
CA PHE A 165 -3.84 8.80 3.41
C PHE A 165 -2.68 7.95 2.89
N ILE A 166 -2.89 6.65 2.73
CA ILE A 166 -1.91 5.73 2.13
C ILE A 166 -2.10 5.75 0.62
N VAL A 167 -1.04 6.02 -0.12
CA VAL A 167 -1.04 6.00 -1.59
C VAL A 167 -0.26 4.81 -2.09
N SER A 168 -0.96 3.79 -2.53
CA SER A 168 -0.40 2.61 -3.17
C SER A 168 -1.42 1.94 -4.09
N SER A 169 -0.93 1.24 -5.11
CA SER A 169 -1.76 0.35 -5.94
C SER A 169 -1.97 -1.02 -5.29
N ASP A 170 -1.25 -1.32 -4.21
CA ASP A 170 -1.38 -2.57 -3.50
C ASP A 170 -2.72 -2.65 -2.74
N LYS A 171 -3.38 -3.81 -2.88
CA LYS A 171 -4.65 -4.07 -2.21
C LYS A 171 -4.46 -4.44 -0.74
N ASP A 172 -3.25 -4.79 -0.33
CA ASP A 172 -2.97 -5.24 1.02
C ASP A 172 -3.22 -4.14 2.04
N PHE A 173 -2.98 -2.89 1.65
CA PHE A 173 -3.30 -1.74 2.49
C PHE A 173 -4.80 -1.55 2.77
N LEU A 174 -5.70 -2.16 1.98
CA LEU A 174 -7.14 -2.02 2.22
C LEU A 174 -7.57 -2.62 3.57
N GLN A 175 -6.82 -3.58 4.13
CA GLN A 175 -7.07 -4.15 5.45
C GLN A 175 -6.83 -3.16 6.60
N LEU A 176 -6.06 -2.09 6.35
CA LEU A 176 -5.73 -1.06 7.35
C LEU A 176 -6.77 0.06 7.44
N ILE A 177 -7.73 0.07 6.52
CA ILE A 177 -8.74 1.12 6.44
C ILE A 177 -9.61 1.10 7.70
N ASN A 178 -9.74 2.27 8.30
CA ASN A 178 -10.61 2.54 9.42
C ASN A 178 -11.04 4.02 9.38
N LYS A 179 -11.70 4.51 10.44
CA LYS A 179 -12.14 5.92 10.52
C LYS A 179 -11.02 6.96 10.35
N ASN A 180 -9.76 6.61 10.63
CA ASN A 180 -8.61 7.50 10.51
C ASN A 180 -7.75 7.21 9.26
N VAL A 181 -7.80 6.01 8.70
CA VAL A 181 -6.95 5.54 7.60
C VAL A 181 -7.76 5.39 6.32
N ILE A 182 -7.31 6.07 5.27
CA ILE A 182 -7.90 6.06 3.94
C ILE A 182 -6.84 5.62 2.93
N VAL A 183 -7.18 4.76 1.99
CA VAL A 183 -6.25 4.32 0.94
C VAL A 183 -6.65 4.95 -0.40
N TYR A 184 -5.73 5.68 -1.01
CA TYR A 184 -5.88 6.14 -2.39
C TYR A 184 -5.17 5.19 -3.34
N ARG A 185 -5.92 4.61 -4.27
CA ARG A 185 -5.39 3.72 -5.31
C ARG A 185 -5.27 4.46 -6.64
N PRO A 186 -4.03 4.85 -7.04
CA PRO A 186 -3.82 5.71 -8.21
C PRO A 186 -4.29 5.08 -9.53
N MET A 187 -4.18 3.75 -9.69
CA MET A 187 -4.63 3.05 -10.90
C MET A 187 -6.15 3.16 -11.09
N GLU A 188 -6.90 3.11 -10.01
CA GLU A 188 -8.35 3.22 -10.01
C GLU A 188 -8.82 4.68 -9.86
N LYS A 189 -7.90 5.60 -9.55
CA LYS A 189 -8.16 7.02 -9.22
C LYS A 189 -9.24 7.16 -8.15
N ASN A 190 -9.25 6.27 -7.19
CA ASN A 190 -10.30 6.17 -6.18
C ASN A 190 -9.74 6.13 -4.76
N PHE A 191 -10.46 6.78 -3.84
CA PHE A 191 -10.25 6.66 -2.40
C PHE A 191 -11.08 5.49 -1.86
N TYR A 192 -10.46 4.72 -0.99
CA TYR A 192 -11.10 3.62 -0.28
C TYR A 192 -11.23 3.98 1.19
N THR A 193 -12.46 3.96 1.67
CA THR A 193 -12.92 4.12 3.05
C THR A 193 -13.60 2.82 3.51
N GLU A 194 -13.96 2.70 4.77
CA GLU A 194 -14.72 1.55 5.28
C GLU A 194 -15.99 1.31 4.43
N GLU A 195 -16.73 2.36 4.11
CA GLU A 195 -17.96 2.29 3.31
C GLU A 195 -17.68 1.75 1.90
N THR A 196 -16.68 2.32 1.19
CA THR A 196 -16.37 1.90 -0.19
C THR A 196 -15.77 0.50 -0.25
N VAL A 197 -15.04 0.06 0.77
CA VAL A 197 -14.59 -1.34 0.91
C VAL A 197 -15.80 -2.25 1.10
N PHE A 198 -16.71 -1.90 2.00
CA PHE A 198 -17.91 -2.69 2.22
C PHE A 198 -18.80 -2.75 0.96
N GLU A 199 -18.95 -1.63 0.24
CA GLU A 199 -19.69 -1.62 -1.03
C GLU A 199 -19.08 -2.58 -2.08
N LYS A 200 -17.75 -2.64 -2.16
CA LYS A 200 -17.03 -3.43 -3.16
C LYS A 200 -16.90 -4.90 -2.78
N PHE A 201 -16.48 -5.18 -1.56
CA PHE A 201 -16.15 -6.53 -1.10
C PHE A 201 -17.27 -7.19 -0.29
N LYS A 202 -18.29 -6.44 0.12
CA LYS A 202 -19.41 -6.88 0.99
C LYS A 202 -18.93 -7.42 2.33
N MET A 203 -17.82 -6.88 2.83
CA MET A 203 -17.23 -7.16 4.14
C MET A 203 -16.46 -5.95 4.64
N ASP A 204 -16.24 -5.89 5.94
CA ASP A 204 -15.47 -4.83 6.58
C ASP A 204 -13.97 -4.96 6.25
N PRO A 205 -13.19 -3.85 6.26
CA PRO A 205 -11.77 -3.86 5.96
C PRO A 205 -10.97 -4.89 6.76
N GLU A 206 -11.28 -5.06 8.04
CA GLU A 206 -10.60 -6.01 8.94
C GLU A 206 -10.75 -7.49 8.53
N ASN A 207 -11.74 -7.82 7.70
CA ASN A 207 -11.93 -9.17 7.15
C ASN A 207 -11.19 -9.39 5.82
N LEU A 208 -10.59 -8.35 5.23
CA LEU A 208 -9.85 -8.49 3.97
C LEU A 208 -8.59 -9.34 4.13
N ILE A 209 -8.00 -9.40 5.32
CA ILE A 209 -6.90 -10.34 5.60
C ILE A 209 -7.38 -11.80 5.49
N ILE A 210 -8.56 -12.14 6.01
CA ILE A 210 -9.14 -13.48 5.88
C ILE A 210 -9.49 -13.77 4.42
N TYR A 211 -10.09 -12.78 3.72
CA TYR A 211 -10.36 -12.88 2.29
C TYR A 211 -9.10 -13.25 1.51
N LYS A 212 -7.99 -12.52 1.71
CA LYS A 212 -6.72 -12.79 1.04
C LYS A 212 -6.08 -14.11 1.47
N THR A 213 -6.14 -14.45 2.75
CA THR A 213 -5.62 -15.73 3.28
C THR A 213 -6.27 -16.91 2.58
N LEU A 214 -7.59 -16.87 2.41
CA LEU A 214 -8.34 -17.96 1.80
C LEU A 214 -8.20 -18.02 0.27
N LEU A 215 -8.12 -16.87 -0.41
CA LEU A 215 -7.96 -16.83 -1.86
C LEU A 215 -6.51 -16.95 -2.31
N GLY A 216 -5.57 -16.56 -1.46
CA GLY A 216 -4.16 -16.43 -1.80
C GLY A 216 -3.85 -15.15 -2.58
N ASP A 217 -2.59 -14.98 -2.91
CA ASP A 217 -2.09 -13.91 -3.77
C ASP A 217 -1.11 -14.45 -4.81
N ASN A 218 -1.52 -14.45 -6.08
CA ASN A 218 -0.69 -14.96 -7.16
C ASN A 218 0.53 -14.06 -7.45
N SER A 219 0.42 -12.76 -7.17
CA SER A 219 1.52 -11.81 -7.37
C SER A 219 2.66 -12.07 -6.40
N ASP A 220 2.33 -12.50 -5.19
CA ASP A 220 3.28 -12.83 -4.12
C ASP A 220 3.57 -14.34 -4.01
N LYS A 221 3.02 -15.14 -4.92
CA LYS A 221 3.14 -16.61 -4.91
C LYS A 221 2.54 -17.28 -3.68
N ILE A 222 1.56 -16.64 -3.04
CA ILE A 222 0.83 -17.18 -1.91
C ILE A 222 -0.36 -18.00 -2.42
N LYS A 223 -0.38 -19.29 -2.12
CA LYS A 223 -1.43 -20.21 -2.58
C LYS A 223 -2.62 -20.18 -1.62
N GLY A 224 -3.80 -19.86 -2.14
CA GLY A 224 -5.06 -19.97 -1.39
C GLY A 224 -5.69 -21.36 -1.43
N VAL A 225 -6.90 -21.46 -0.92
CA VAL A 225 -7.70 -22.69 -0.89
C VAL A 225 -8.13 -23.08 -2.31
N LYS A 226 -7.66 -24.22 -2.80
CA LYS A 226 -7.97 -24.71 -4.15
C LYS A 226 -9.47 -24.84 -4.36
N GLY A 227 -9.98 -24.21 -5.41
CA GLY A 227 -11.41 -24.24 -5.78
C GLY A 227 -12.28 -23.23 -5.03
N LEU A 228 -11.65 -22.33 -4.26
CA LEU A 228 -12.30 -21.16 -3.70
C LEU A 228 -11.87 -19.93 -4.51
N GLY A 229 -12.82 -19.23 -5.08
CA GLY A 229 -12.61 -17.96 -5.78
C GLY A 229 -13.51 -16.87 -5.20
N GLU A 230 -13.29 -15.63 -5.58
CA GLU A 230 -14.02 -14.45 -5.08
C GLU A 230 -15.55 -14.66 -5.07
N LYS A 231 -16.12 -15.12 -6.20
CA LYS A 231 -17.57 -15.36 -6.34
C LYS A 231 -18.11 -16.45 -5.39
N GLY A 232 -17.24 -17.35 -4.95
CA GLY A 232 -17.60 -18.45 -4.08
C GLY A 232 -17.37 -18.18 -2.60
N LEU A 233 -16.56 -17.19 -2.27
CA LEU A 233 -16.13 -16.93 -0.90
C LEU A 233 -17.31 -16.59 0.02
N LEU A 234 -18.01 -15.50 -0.26
CA LEU A 234 -19.14 -15.05 0.58
C LEU A 234 -20.32 -16.02 0.57
N LYS A 235 -20.48 -16.78 -0.51
CA LYS A 235 -21.49 -17.86 -0.54
C LYS A 235 -21.18 -18.96 0.46
N ARG A 236 -19.89 -19.24 0.70
CA ARG A 236 -19.44 -20.29 1.62
C ARG A 236 -19.18 -19.77 3.03
N PHE A 237 -18.76 -18.52 3.14
CA PHE A 237 -18.45 -17.85 4.40
C PHE A 237 -19.21 -16.51 4.50
N PRO A 238 -20.57 -16.56 4.59
CA PRO A 238 -21.38 -15.35 4.71
C PRO A 238 -21.13 -14.60 6.04
N GLU A 239 -20.47 -15.23 6.99
CA GLU A 239 -20.03 -14.67 8.26
C GLU A 239 -19.12 -13.47 8.05
N LEU A 240 -18.28 -13.47 6.99
CA LEU A 240 -17.40 -12.36 6.63
C LEU A 240 -18.12 -11.02 6.36
N SER A 241 -19.43 -11.08 6.07
CA SER A 241 -20.26 -9.88 5.85
C SER A 241 -21.01 -9.43 7.10
N LYS A 242 -20.83 -10.07 8.25
CA LYS A 242 -21.66 -9.85 9.45
C LYS A 242 -20.89 -9.29 10.64
N GLY A 243 -19.60 -9.05 10.49
CA GLY A 243 -18.71 -8.56 11.52
C GLY A 243 -17.34 -9.20 11.42
N LYS A 244 -16.48 -8.92 12.40
CA LYS A 244 -15.12 -9.43 12.46
C LYS A 244 -15.08 -10.95 12.58
N VAL A 245 -14.27 -11.57 11.74
CA VAL A 245 -14.05 -13.01 11.67
C VAL A 245 -12.56 -13.30 11.75
N THR A 246 -12.16 -14.23 12.61
CA THR A 246 -10.78 -14.71 12.69
C THR A 246 -10.55 -15.93 11.82
N LEU A 247 -9.29 -16.31 11.62
CA LEU A 247 -8.98 -17.54 10.89
C LEU A 247 -9.42 -18.80 11.67
N ASP A 248 -9.38 -18.73 13.01
CA ASP A 248 -9.86 -19.84 13.86
C ASP A 248 -11.39 -19.96 13.78
N ASP A 249 -12.15 -18.85 13.71
CA ASP A 249 -13.60 -18.90 13.45
C ASP A 249 -13.91 -19.57 12.10
N ILE A 250 -13.10 -19.29 11.07
CA ILE A 250 -13.25 -19.95 9.74
C ILE A 250 -12.98 -21.45 9.85
N TYR A 251 -11.98 -21.84 10.64
CA TYR A 251 -11.67 -23.24 10.89
C TYR A 251 -12.84 -23.95 11.60
N ASP A 252 -13.33 -23.39 12.69
CA ASP A 252 -14.43 -23.92 13.48
C ASP A 252 -15.72 -24.06 12.66
N ILE A 253 -16.03 -23.06 11.82
CA ILE A 253 -17.13 -23.09 10.87
C ILE A 253 -16.97 -24.28 9.89
N CYS A 254 -15.75 -24.54 9.42
CA CYS A 254 -15.50 -25.66 8.51
C CYS A 254 -15.66 -27.00 9.20
N GLU A 255 -15.16 -27.16 10.43
CA GLU A 255 -15.31 -28.38 11.22
C GLU A 255 -16.76 -28.67 11.57
N ASP A 256 -17.50 -27.66 12.04
CA ASP A 256 -18.93 -27.80 12.35
C ASP A 256 -19.75 -28.28 11.12
N ARG A 257 -19.49 -27.65 9.97
CA ARG A 257 -20.14 -28.05 8.70
C ARG A 257 -19.71 -29.44 8.25
N PHE A 258 -18.44 -29.83 8.46
CA PHE A 258 -17.97 -31.16 8.15
C PHE A 258 -18.62 -32.22 9.05
N ASN A 259 -18.67 -31.99 10.35
CA ASN A 259 -19.27 -32.90 11.32
C ASN A 259 -20.79 -33.09 11.05
N LYS A 260 -21.53 -32.01 10.82
CA LYS A 260 -22.95 -32.08 10.44
C LYS A 260 -23.16 -32.87 9.14
N HIS A 261 -22.28 -32.73 8.16
CA HIS A 261 -22.37 -33.52 6.93
C HIS A 261 -22.12 -35.02 7.20
N GLN A 262 -21.16 -35.38 8.04
CA GLN A 262 -20.89 -36.77 8.42
C GLN A 262 -22.09 -37.39 9.12
N GLU A 263 -22.75 -36.67 10.03
CA GLU A 263 -23.99 -37.12 10.67
C GLU A 263 -25.13 -37.34 9.67
N LEU A 264 -25.32 -36.42 8.71
CA LEU A 264 -26.36 -36.59 7.66
C LEU A 264 -26.04 -37.77 6.78
N LYS A 265 -24.76 -37.99 6.44
CA LYS A 265 -24.32 -39.12 5.64
C LYS A 265 -24.56 -40.46 6.34
N SER A 266 -24.31 -40.55 7.67
CA SER A 266 -24.62 -41.73 8.47
C SER A 266 -26.12 -42.05 8.52
N LYS A 267 -26.95 -41.01 8.36
CA LYS A 267 -28.42 -41.13 8.27
C LYS A 267 -28.92 -41.37 6.83
N GLY A 268 -28.02 -41.65 5.88
CA GLY A 268 -28.34 -42.00 4.49
C GLY A 268 -28.46 -40.84 3.51
N SER A 269 -28.04 -39.63 3.88
CA SER A 269 -28.01 -38.50 2.94
C SER A 269 -27.04 -38.76 1.80
N LYS A 270 -27.49 -38.43 0.56
CA LYS A 270 -26.66 -38.48 -0.66
C LYS A 270 -26.06 -37.14 -1.05
N GLU A 271 -26.23 -36.12 -0.22
CA GLU A 271 -25.72 -34.79 -0.48
C GLU A 271 -24.17 -34.80 -0.50
N LYS A 272 -23.60 -34.13 -1.51
CA LYS A 272 -22.12 -34.01 -1.62
C LYS A 272 -21.63 -32.89 -0.76
N PHE A 273 -20.68 -33.20 0.10
CA PHE A 273 -20.00 -32.17 0.90
C PHE A 273 -19.17 -31.24 0.02
N PRO A 274 -19.26 -29.91 0.23
CA PRO A 274 -18.41 -28.96 -0.49
C PRO A 274 -16.95 -29.12 -0.07
N ILE A 275 -16.14 -29.64 -0.99
CA ILE A 275 -14.73 -30.00 -0.74
C ILE A 275 -13.86 -28.85 -0.24
N VAL A 276 -14.30 -27.60 -0.40
CA VAL A 276 -13.60 -26.40 0.08
C VAL A 276 -13.43 -26.42 1.60
N TYR A 277 -14.46 -26.80 2.36
CA TYR A 277 -14.38 -26.87 3.82
C TYR A 277 -13.36 -27.92 4.29
N ALA A 278 -13.36 -29.10 3.67
CA ALA A 278 -12.36 -30.12 3.95
C ALA A 278 -10.93 -29.66 3.64
N ARG A 279 -10.76 -28.86 2.57
CA ARG A 279 -9.45 -28.27 2.21
C ARG A 279 -8.99 -27.22 3.18
N VAL A 280 -9.88 -26.39 3.73
CA VAL A 280 -9.54 -25.44 4.81
C VAL A 280 -9.01 -26.21 6.02
N ILE A 281 -9.75 -27.22 6.48
CA ILE A 281 -9.34 -28.04 7.62
C ILE A 281 -7.97 -28.71 7.37
N GLN A 282 -7.82 -29.35 6.20
CA GLN A 282 -6.60 -30.06 5.83
C GLN A 282 -5.36 -29.16 5.72
N HIS A 283 -5.54 -27.91 5.33
CA HIS A 283 -4.43 -26.98 5.03
C HIS A 283 -4.36 -25.80 5.99
N ILE A 284 -4.95 -25.91 7.18
CA ILE A 284 -5.05 -24.81 8.13
C ILE A 284 -3.68 -24.21 8.51
N ASP A 285 -2.66 -25.03 8.69
CA ASP A 285 -1.32 -24.54 9.06
C ASP A 285 -0.68 -23.70 7.94
N GLY A 286 -0.90 -24.09 6.68
CA GLY A 286 -0.51 -23.28 5.52
C GLY A 286 -1.29 -21.97 5.46
N LEU A 287 -2.58 -21.97 5.80
CA LEU A 287 -3.39 -20.74 5.87
C LEU A 287 -2.95 -19.84 7.04
N ARG A 288 -2.56 -20.41 8.18
CA ARG A 288 -1.96 -19.63 9.28
C ARG A 288 -0.64 -18.96 8.87
N THR A 289 0.18 -19.66 8.08
CA THR A 289 1.39 -19.08 7.49
C THR A 289 1.05 -17.95 6.52
N ASN A 290 0.11 -18.17 5.62
CA ASN A 290 -0.36 -17.14 4.68
C ASN A 290 -0.88 -15.91 5.43
N TYR A 291 -1.73 -16.12 6.44
CA TYR A 291 -2.25 -15.04 7.29
C TYR A 291 -1.09 -14.23 7.87
N LYS A 292 -0.14 -14.88 8.53
CA LYS A 292 1.01 -14.20 9.15
C LYS A 292 1.87 -13.41 8.14
N VAL A 293 2.02 -13.92 6.92
CA VAL A 293 2.81 -13.26 5.87
C VAL A 293 2.10 -12.01 5.33
N MET A 294 0.77 -11.99 5.31
CA MET A 294 -0.03 -10.90 4.74
C MET A 294 -0.63 -9.94 5.77
N ASP A 295 -0.46 -10.18 7.07
CA ASP A 295 -1.08 -9.41 8.15
C ASP A 295 -0.32 -8.10 8.38
N LEU A 296 -0.83 -7.02 7.82
CA LEU A 296 -0.31 -5.68 8.05
C LEU A 296 -0.80 -5.03 9.35
N ALA A 297 -1.84 -5.57 9.99
CA ALA A 297 -2.23 -5.12 11.33
C ALA A 297 -1.20 -5.51 12.41
N ASN A 298 -0.39 -6.55 12.12
CA ASN A 298 0.74 -6.96 12.94
C ASN A 298 2.03 -6.94 12.10
N PRO A 299 2.56 -5.75 11.77
CA PRO A 299 3.68 -5.59 10.87
C PRO A 299 4.95 -6.27 11.40
N MET A 300 5.79 -6.78 10.50
CA MET A 300 7.02 -7.51 10.83
C MET A 300 8.15 -6.55 11.23
N LEU A 301 7.98 -5.88 12.36
CA LEU A 301 8.90 -4.93 12.96
C LEU A 301 9.39 -5.41 14.32
N ASP A 302 10.67 -5.30 14.59
CA ASP A 302 11.19 -5.50 15.93
C ASP A 302 11.04 -4.24 16.83
N ASP A 303 11.39 -4.37 18.12
CA ASP A 303 11.25 -3.25 19.07
C ASP A 303 12.20 -2.08 18.76
N ASN A 304 13.33 -2.32 18.10
CA ASN A 304 14.25 -1.26 17.70
C ASN A 304 13.71 -0.50 16.49
N ASP A 305 13.13 -1.21 15.53
CA ASP A 305 12.46 -0.64 14.38
C ASP A 305 11.32 0.29 14.83
N LYS A 306 10.45 -0.20 15.73
CA LYS A 306 9.35 0.60 16.31
C LYS A 306 9.86 1.84 17.03
N LYS A 307 10.87 1.71 17.88
CA LYS A 307 11.50 2.86 18.58
C LYS A 307 12.11 3.87 17.61
N TYR A 308 12.69 3.41 16.51
CA TYR A 308 13.21 4.28 15.47
C TYR A 308 12.08 5.05 14.79
N LEU A 309 11.01 4.35 14.38
CA LEU A 309 9.85 4.95 13.74
C LEU A 309 9.14 5.95 14.65
N ASP A 310 8.98 5.64 15.95
CA ASP A 310 8.43 6.57 16.95
C ASP A 310 9.25 7.86 17.07
N ARG A 311 10.58 7.75 16.95
CA ARG A 311 11.45 8.95 16.90
C ARG A 311 11.21 9.72 15.61
N CYS A 312 11.15 9.05 14.46
CA CYS A 312 10.88 9.70 13.19
C CYS A 312 9.54 10.48 13.19
N VAL A 313 8.53 9.99 13.90
CA VAL A 313 7.25 10.71 14.05
C VAL A 313 7.42 11.98 14.89
N LYS A 314 8.24 11.92 15.94
CA LYS A 314 8.41 13.01 16.92
C LYS A 314 9.39 14.08 16.48
N THR A 315 10.34 13.74 15.62
CA THR A 315 11.38 14.68 15.17
C THR A 315 10.99 15.32 13.85
N ASN A 316 11.18 16.64 13.76
CA ASN A 316 10.97 17.41 12.53
C ASN A 316 12.35 17.80 11.95
N GLU A 317 13.17 16.79 11.62
CA GLU A 317 14.49 16.99 11.03
C GLU A 317 14.40 16.88 9.50
N TYR A 318 14.04 17.97 8.84
CA TYR A 318 14.16 18.11 7.40
C TYR A 318 14.49 19.56 7.04
N GLU A 319 15.20 19.70 5.94
CA GLU A 319 15.54 21.01 5.38
C GLU A 319 14.63 21.28 4.17
N TYR A 320 14.11 22.49 4.06
CA TYR A 320 13.42 22.93 2.87
C TYR A 320 14.32 23.83 2.03
N LEU A 321 14.86 23.28 0.94
CA LEU A 321 15.85 23.90 0.07
C LEU A 321 15.32 23.97 -1.38
N PRO A 322 14.28 24.81 -1.66
CA PRO A 322 13.63 24.83 -2.96
C PRO A 322 14.59 25.19 -4.11
N GLU A 323 15.57 26.07 -3.87
CA GLU A 323 16.57 26.46 -4.87
C GLU A 323 17.46 25.27 -5.25
N LYS A 324 17.79 24.39 -4.30
CA LYS A 324 18.57 23.17 -4.57
C LYS A 324 17.76 22.15 -5.35
N PHE A 325 16.46 22.03 -5.07
CA PHE A 325 15.55 21.23 -5.89
C PHE A 325 15.56 21.69 -7.34
N VAL A 326 15.44 23.01 -7.56
CA VAL A 326 15.46 23.61 -8.89
C VAL A 326 16.82 23.40 -9.59
N SER A 327 17.93 23.51 -8.83
CA SER A 327 19.27 23.22 -9.36
C SER A 327 19.34 21.79 -9.91
N TYR A 328 18.93 20.81 -9.11
CA TYR A 328 18.88 19.41 -9.52
C TYR A 328 17.97 19.19 -10.75
N TYR A 329 16.82 19.87 -10.79
CA TYR A 329 15.87 19.78 -11.91
C TYR A 329 16.48 20.25 -13.23
N ASN A 330 17.30 21.32 -13.16
CA ASN A 330 18.01 21.86 -14.32
C ASN A 330 19.22 20.99 -14.70
N GLU A 331 19.97 20.47 -13.73
CA GLU A 331 21.07 19.53 -13.93
C GLU A 331 20.62 18.27 -14.66
N ASP A 332 19.50 17.67 -14.23
CA ASP A 332 18.93 16.47 -14.83
C ASP A 332 18.19 16.75 -16.14
N LYS A 333 18.07 18.02 -16.51
CA LYS A 333 17.40 18.47 -17.75
C LYS A 333 15.98 17.91 -17.89
N LEU A 334 15.21 17.92 -16.80
CA LEU A 334 13.84 17.37 -16.75
C LEU A 334 12.85 18.17 -17.60
N GLY A 335 13.23 19.36 -18.07
CA GLY A 335 12.51 20.14 -19.07
C GLY A 335 11.07 20.44 -18.71
N GLY A 336 10.14 20.04 -19.60
CA GLY A 336 8.70 20.31 -19.46
C GLY A 336 7.94 19.34 -18.54
N MET A 337 8.61 18.45 -17.78
CA MET A 337 7.93 17.51 -16.87
C MET A 337 7.08 18.24 -15.83
N ILE A 338 7.60 19.33 -15.28
CA ILE A 338 6.90 20.24 -14.36
C ILE A 338 6.96 21.66 -14.95
N ARG A 339 5.80 22.23 -15.22
CA ARG A 339 5.72 23.60 -15.71
C ARG A 339 6.07 24.60 -14.60
N ASN A 340 6.99 25.53 -14.87
CA ASN A 340 7.47 26.52 -13.90
C ASN A 340 7.85 25.89 -12.55
N VAL A 341 8.92 25.11 -12.57
CA VAL A 341 9.38 24.33 -11.43
C VAL A 341 9.69 25.17 -10.18
N GLU A 342 10.17 26.40 -10.35
CA GLU A 342 10.47 27.33 -9.26
C GLU A 342 9.20 27.72 -8.49
N PHE A 343 8.15 28.04 -9.21
CA PHE A 343 6.84 28.32 -8.61
C PHE A 343 6.24 27.04 -8.04
N TRP A 344 6.31 25.95 -8.81
CA TRP A 344 5.70 24.67 -8.44
C TRP A 344 6.22 24.12 -7.12
N VAL A 345 7.55 24.14 -6.90
CA VAL A 345 8.14 23.60 -5.67
C VAL A 345 7.69 24.38 -4.44
N LYS A 346 7.57 25.69 -4.55
CA LYS A 346 7.05 26.53 -3.48
C LYS A 346 5.56 26.31 -3.23
N ASP A 347 4.75 26.40 -4.27
CA ASP A 347 3.29 26.22 -4.17
C ASP A 347 2.88 24.87 -3.59
N VAL A 348 3.62 23.80 -3.91
CA VAL A 348 3.31 22.44 -3.44
C VAL A 348 3.79 22.18 -2.02
N PHE A 349 5.00 22.60 -1.67
CA PHE A 349 5.66 22.13 -0.45
C PHE A 349 5.70 23.16 0.69
N GLU A 350 5.53 24.46 0.42
CA GLU A 350 5.64 25.51 1.44
C GLU A 350 4.56 25.41 2.53
N LYS A 351 3.42 24.80 2.20
CA LYS A 351 2.30 24.62 3.14
C LYS A 351 2.43 23.42 4.05
N LEU A 352 3.39 22.55 3.80
CA LEU A 352 3.62 21.40 4.67
C LEU A 352 4.14 21.88 6.01
N LYS A 353 3.57 21.31 7.08
CA LYS A 353 4.04 21.61 8.44
C LYS A 353 5.42 20.97 8.65
N LEU A 354 6.33 21.81 9.08
CA LEU A 354 7.67 21.42 9.46
C LEU A 354 7.69 20.80 10.85
#